data_973f88a41652dee13d62ebabc83fe6f6
#
_entry.id   973f88a41652dee13d62ebabc83fe6f6
#
_cell.length_a   1.000
_cell.length_b   1.000
_cell.length_c   1.000
_cell.angle_alpha   90.00
_cell.angle_beta   90.00
_cell.angle_gamma   90.00
#
_symmetry.space_group_name_H-M   'P 1'
#
loop_
_entity.id
_entity.type
_entity.pdbx_description
1 polymer ?
#
loop_
_entity_poly.entity_id
_entity_poly.type
_entity_poly.pdbx_seq_one_letter_code
_entity_poly.pdbx_strand_id
1 'polypeptide(L)'
;MTGNNPTDRSKLGTKRHILTDKNGIPLSVVISSASTHDIKLVTNVMDNMIIKRSSPPRKCNSSRKRKLQHLCLDKAYSSKTVRQAIIKRGHVPHIPCKRNRGQKIEVVCQKKHPSAKNKRWVVERTNSWHNRLRKLFTRYEKKVGNYLGLVQLSCSIIIYRKIILG
;
A
#
# COMPACT_ATOMS: atom_id res chain seq x y z
N MET A 1 9.88 -17.92 -4.10
CA MET A 1 10.19 -16.66 -3.37
C MET A 1 9.54 -16.74 -1.99
N THR A 2 10.22 -17.39 -1.08
CA THR A 2 9.90 -17.48 0.34
C THR A 2 11.13 -17.00 1.11
N GLY A 3 10.96 -16.59 2.35
CA GLY A 3 12.07 -16.21 3.22
C GLY A 3 11.65 -16.22 4.66
N ASN A 4 12.61 -16.23 5.55
CA ASN A 4 12.38 -16.28 6.98
C ASN A 4 11.63 -15.03 7.44
N ASN A 5 10.53 -15.23 8.16
CA ASN A 5 9.75 -14.15 8.74
C ASN A 5 10.33 -13.79 10.12
N PRO A 6 10.94 -12.60 10.27
CA PRO A 6 11.57 -12.22 11.54
C PRO A 6 10.55 -12.04 12.68
N THR A 7 9.27 -11.85 12.36
CA THR A 7 8.20 -11.66 13.36
C THR A 7 7.46 -12.93 13.72
N ASP A 8 7.66 -14.04 12.98
CA ASP A 8 6.98 -15.32 13.21
C ASP A 8 7.99 -16.46 13.33
N ARG A 9 8.85 -16.39 14.35
CA ARG A 9 9.84 -17.44 14.70
C ARG A 9 10.61 -17.98 13.51
N SER A 10 11.01 -17.09 12.57
CA SER A 10 11.75 -17.44 11.36
C SER A 10 11.08 -18.45 10.42
N LYS A 11 9.77 -18.66 10.53
CA LYS A 11 9.05 -19.51 9.58
C LYS A 11 9.15 -18.96 8.18
N LEU A 12 9.26 -19.85 7.20
CA LEU A 12 9.28 -19.48 5.79
C LEU A 12 7.93 -18.89 5.38
N GLY A 13 7.95 -17.69 4.82
CA GLY A 13 6.74 -16.99 4.45
C GLY A 13 6.87 -16.12 3.22
N THR A 14 5.73 -15.61 2.78
CA THR A 14 5.59 -14.66 1.69
C THR A 14 4.72 -13.51 2.15
N LYS A 15 5.15 -12.28 1.90
CA LYS A 15 4.37 -11.07 2.19
C LYS A 15 3.59 -10.62 0.97
N ARG A 16 2.37 -10.14 1.21
CA ARG A 16 1.52 -9.47 0.21
C ARG A 16 1.51 -7.98 0.54
N HIS A 17 1.97 -7.16 -0.39
CA HIS A 17 1.93 -5.70 -0.30
C HIS A 17 0.78 -5.21 -1.15
N ILE A 18 -0.23 -4.64 -0.53
CA ILE A 18 -1.46 -4.21 -1.19
C ILE A 18 -1.62 -2.70 -1.00
N LEU A 19 -1.88 -2.00 -2.09
CA LEU A 19 -2.31 -0.62 -2.07
C LEU A 19 -3.82 -0.58 -2.32
N THR A 20 -4.55 0.15 -1.48
CA THR A 20 -6.00 0.29 -1.61
C THR A 20 -6.42 1.74 -1.73
N ASP A 21 -7.60 1.97 -2.30
CA ASP A 21 -8.29 3.24 -2.20
C ASP A 21 -8.91 3.45 -0.79
N LYS A 22 -9.62 4.56 -0.61
CA LYS A 22 -10.30 4.89 0.67
C LYS A 22 -11.42 3.90 1.05
N ASN A 23 -11.94 3.15 0.09
CA ASN A 23 -13.04 2.18 0.27
C ASN A 23 -12.51 0.75 0.46
N GLY A 24 -11.19 0.55 0.36
CA GLY A 24 -10.55 -0.77 0.45
C GLY A 24 -10.50 -1.52 -0.88
N ILE A 25 -10.76 -0.85 -1.99
CA ILE A 25 -10.61 -1.43 -3.33
C ILE A 25 -9.10 -1.56 -3.63
N PRO A 26 -8.59 -2.76 -3.95
CA PRO A 26 -7.19 -2.96 -4.25
C PRO A 26 -6.81 -2.29 -5.58
N LEU A 27 -5.78 -1.44 -5.55
CA LEU A 27 -5.25 -0.71 -6.70
C LEU A 27 -3.95 -1.32 -7.23
N SER A 28 -3.21 -1.97 -6.36
CA SER A 28 -1.94 -2.63 -6.70
C SER A 28 -1.66 -3.76 -5.72
N VAL A 29 -1.02 -4.80 -6.19
CA VAL A 29 -0.50 -5.89 -5.38
C VAL A 29 0.89 -6.31 -5.83
N VAL A 30 1.78 -6.49 -4.84
CA VAL A 30 3.14 -7.00 -5.06
C VAL A 30 3.41 -8.09 -4.02
N ILE A 31 4.09 -9.14 -4.43
CA ILE A 31 4.50 -10.24 -3.55
C ILE A 31 6.00 -10.17 -3.30
N SER A 32 6.40 -10.42 -2.08
CA SER A 32 7.80 -10.51 -1.70
C SER A 32 8.08 -11.67 -0.75
N SER A 33 9.36 -11.99 -0.59
CA SER A 33 9.83 -12.82 0.51
C SER A 33 9.49 -12.16 1.86
N ALA A 34 9.17 -12.96 2.87
CA ALA A 34 8.91 -12.44 4.22
C ALA A 34 10.13 -11.77 4.86
N SER A 35 11.34 -12.10 4.41
CA SER A 35 12.59 -11.47 4.83
C SER A 35 12.80 -10.06 4.26
N THR A 36 12.07 -9.70 3.19
CA THR A 36 12.21 -8.40 2.56
C THR A 36 11.62 -7.30 3.42
N HIS A 37 12.39 -6.23 3.63
CA HIS A 37 11.91 -5.07 4.38
C HIS A 37 10.90 -4.27 3.57
N ASP A 38 9.74 -3.97 4.15
CA ASP A 38 8.58 -3.37 3.49
C ASP A 38 8.89 -2.01 2.85
N ILE A 39 9.82 -1.24 3.44
CA ILE A 39 10.26 0.06 2.92
C ILE A 39 10.78 -0.02 1.48
N LYS A 40 11.48 -1.10 1.12
CA LYS A 40 12.08 -1.28 -0.21
C LYS A 40 11.04 -1.45 -1.31
N LEU A 41 9.82 -1.82 -0.95
CA LEU A 41 8.78 -2.18 -1.92
C LEU A 41 7.74 -1.09 -2.14
N VAL A 42 7.78 0.01 -1.38
CA VAL A 42 6.82 1.12 -1.53
C VAL A 42 6.76 1.64 -2.97
N THR A 43 7.93 1.85 -3.58
CA THR A 43 8.03 2.33 -4.96
C THR A 43 7.46 1.32 -5.94
N ASN A 44 7.79 0.04 -5.78
CA ASN A 44 7.30 -1.03 -6.65
C ASN A 44 5.78 -1.16 -6.56
N VAL A 45 5.21 -1.07 -5.36
CA VAL A 45 3.76 -1.11 -5.16
C VAL A 45 3.07 0.08 -5.85
N MET A 46 3.65 1.29 -5.77
CA MET A 46 3.12 2.47 -6.43
C MET A 46 3.24 2.39 -7.96
N ASP A 47 4.35 1.87 -8.47
CA ASP A 47 4.61 1.78 -9.91
C ASP A 47 3.75 0.69 -10.58
N ASN A 48 3.33 -0.33 -9.82
CA ASN A 48 2.42 -1.40 -10.26
C ASN A 48 0.93 -1.05 -10.14
N MET A 49 0.57 0.20 -9.87
CA MET A 49 -0.85 0.59 -9.92
C MET A 49 -1.44 0.39 -11.32
N ILE A 50 -2.53 -0.37 -11.40
CA ILE A 50 -3.23 -0.67 -12.66
C ILE A 50 -3.85 0.60 -13.23
N ILE A 51 -4.52 1.38 -12.38
CA ILE A 51 -5.16 2.63 -12.79
C ILE A 51 -4.20 3.79 -12.51
N LYS A 52 -3.49 4.22 -13.53
CA LYS A 52 -2.66 5.43 -13.46
C LYS A 52 -3.51 6.63 -13.79
N ARG A 53 -3.44 7.67 -12.96
CA ARG A 53 -4.14 8.92 -13.24
C ARG A 53 -3.54 9.56 -14.50
N SER A 54 -4.37 9.79 -15.52
CA SER A 54 -3.95 10.48 -16.74
C SER A 54 -3.37 11.85 -16.39
N SER A 55 -2.26 12.22 -17.03
CA SER A 55 -1.76 13.60 -16.98
C SER A 55 -2.79 14.52 -17.62
N PRO A 56 -3.12 15.68 -17.05
CA PRO A 56 -3.99 16.63 -17.71
C PRO A 56 -3.36 17.05 -19.03
N PRO A 57 -4.14 17.28 -20.09
CA PRO A 57 -3.63 17.83 -21.31
C PRO A 57 -2.90 19.16 -21.03
N ARG A 58 -1.74 19.38 -21.67
CA ARG A 58 -0.85 20.53 -21.42
C ARG A 58 -1.52 21.91 -21.65
N LYS A 59 -2.68 21.95 -22.31
CA LYS A 59 -3.42 23.16 -22.67
C LYS A 59 -4.85 23.12 -22.10
N CYS A 60 -5.00 23.04 -20.79
CA CYS A 60 -6.30 23.24 -20.18
C CYS A 60 -6.26 24.52 -19.34
N ASN A 61 -6.83 25.62 -19.87
CA ASN A 61 -7.07 26.88 -19.17
C ASN A 61 -8.12 26.78 -18.06
N SER A 62 -8.48 25.56 -17.64
CA SER A 62 -9.43 25.39 -16.56
C SER A 62 -8.72 25.56 -15.21
N SER A 63 -9.16 26.56 -14.47
CA SER A 63 -8.79 26.88 -13.07
C SER A 63 -9.04 25.74 -12.06
N ARG A 64 -9.38 24.54 -12.50
CA ARG A 64 -9.57 23.38 -11.62
C ARG A 64 -8.22 22.88 -11.10
N LYS A 65 -7.82 23.40 -9.94
CA LYS A 65 -6.65 22.88 -9.19
C LYS A 65 -6.76 21.38 -9.05
N ARG A 66 -5.73 20.66 -9.52
CA ARG A 66 -5.66 19.20 -9.47
C ARG A 66 -5.76 18.75 -8.03
N LYS A 67 -6.75 17.93 -7.70
CA LYS A 67 -6.89 17.35 -6.36
C LYS A 67 -5.71 16.44 -6.07
N LEU A 68 -4.89 16.78 -5.08
CA LEU A 68 -3.74 15.98 -4.66
C LEU A 68 -4.22 14.63 -4.10
N GLN A 69 -3.50 13.57 -4.45
CA GLN A 69 -3.75 12.25 -3.89
C GLN A 69 -2.95 12.08 -2.60
N HIS A 70 -3.61 11.60 -1.56
CA HIS A 70 -3.02 11.37 -0.24
C HIS A 70 -2.71 9.89 -0.07
N LEU A 71 -1.46 9.56 0.32
CA LEU A 71 -1.01 8.21 0.59
C LEU A 71 -0.76 8.04 2.09
N CYS A 72 -1.55 7.19 2.73
CA CYS A 72 -1.42 6.87 4.16
C CYS A 72 -0.59 5.59 4.33
N LEU A 73 0.49 5.68 5.09
CA LEU A 73 1.36 4.55 5.40
C LEU A 73 1.56 4.42 6.91
N ASP A 74 1.99 3.23 7.34
CA ASP A 74 2.30 2.97 8.74
C ASP A 74 3.61 3.67 9.17
N LYS A 75 3.79 3.80 10.47
CA LYS A 75 5.00 4.32 11.13
C LYS A 75 6.28 3.57 10.72
N ALA A 76 6.18 2.29 10.37
CA ALA A 76 7.28 1.48 9.88
C ALA A 76 7.94 2.07 8.61
N TYR A 77 7.18 2.80 7.79
CA TYR A 77 7.64 3.45 6.57
C TYR A 77 8.24 4.85 6.79
N SER A 78 8.43 5.26 8.04
CA SER A 78 8.98 6.60 8.37
C SER A 78 10.45 6.69 7.98
N SER A 79 10.69 7.14 6.75
CA SER A 79 12.01 7.39 6.18
C SER A 79 11.96 8.64 5.29
N LYS A 80 13.02 9.44 5.29
CA LYS A 80 13.16 10.62 4.43
C LYS A 80 13.11 10.22 2.94
N THR A 81 13.80 9.15 2.58
CA THR A 81 13.85 8.61 1.21
C THR A 81 12.48 8.18 0.70
N VAL A 82 11.68 7.48 1.53
CA VAL A 82 10.31 7.07 1.17
C VAL A 82 9.41 8.28 0.97
N ARG A 83 9.48 9.29 1.85
CA ARG A 83 8.69 10.52 1.70
C ARG A 83 9.00 11.23 0.39
N GLN A 84 10.29 11.38 0.07
CA GLN A 84 10.72 12.00 -1.19
C GLN A 84 10.25 11.19 -2.42
N ALA A 85 10.35 9.86 -2.38
CA ALA A 85 9.91 8.99 -3.46
C ALA A 85 8.39 9.09 -3.72
N ILE A 86 7.58 9.25 -2.67
CA ILE A 86 6.12 9.44 -2.75
C ILE A 86 5.79 10.81 -3.34
N ILE A 87 6.46 11.87 -2.87
CA ILE A 87 6.27 13.25 -3.37
C ILE A 87 6.64 13.33 -4.86
N LYS A 88 7.77 12.71 -5.24
CA LYS A 88 8.23 12.67 -6.64
C LYS A 88 7.20 12.00 -7.58
N ARG A 89 6.36 11.09 -7.04
CA ARG A 89 5.25 10.46 -7.77
C ARG A 89 3.92 11.25 -7.69
N GLY A 90 3.96 12.48 -7.16
CA GLY A 90 2.81 13.38 -7.11
C GLY A 90 1.78 13.05 -6.02
N HIS A 91 2.19 12.34 -4.96
CA HIS A 91 1.34 12.02 -3.82
C HIS A 91 1.78 12.77 -2.57
N VAL A 92 0.84 13.02 -1.66
CA VAL A 92 1.10 13.60 -0.33
C VAL A 92 1.27 12.47 0.69
N PRO A 93 2.47 12.28 1.28
CA PRO A 93 2.69 11.20 2.23
C PRO A 93 2.13 11.51 3.61
N HIS A 94 1.29 10.64 4.16
CA HIS A 94 0.83 10.66 5.55
C HIS A 94 1.44 9.48 6.30
N ILE A 95 2.63 9.70 6.87
CA ILE A 95 3.39 8.70 7.61
C ILE A 95 3.63 9.24 9.02
N PRO A 96 3.18 8.55 10.09
CA PRO A 96 3.50 8.96 11.45
C PRO A 96 5.01 8.97 11.69
N CYS A 97 5.51 9.95 12.44
CA CYS A 97 6.92 10.02 12.79
C CYS A 97 7.29 8.96 13.82
N LYS A 98 8.45 8.34 13.68
CA LYS A 98 9.05 7.53 14.75
C LYS A 98 9.55 8.47 15.84
N ARG A 99 9.12 8.23 17.07
CA ARG A 99 9.61 8.96 18.24
C ARG A 99 10.81 8.21 18.80
N ASN A 100 12.01 8.70 18.60
CA ASN A 100 13.20 8.18 19.30
C ASN A 100 13.25 8.81 20.69
N ARG A 101 13.54 8.02 21.72
CA ARG A 101 13.73 8.51 23.10
C ARG A 101 14.81 9.58 23.07
N GLY A 102 14.50 10.79 23.57
CA GLY A 102 15.46 11.90 23.72
C GLY A 102 15.62 12.86 22.52
N GLN A 103 15.05 12.60 21.36
CA GLN A 103 15.06 13.59 20.27
C GLN A 103 13.91 14.59 20.41
N LYS A 104 14.24 15.89 20.43
CA LYS A 104 13.27 16.96 20.20
C LYS A 104 12.60 16.69 18.85
N ILE A 105 11.28 16.80 18.83
CA ILE A 105 10.50 16.63 17.60
C ILE A 105 10.93 17.77 16.67
N GLU A 106 11.84 17.51 15.74
CA GLU A 106 11.90 18.34 14.55
C GLU A 106 10.57 18.17 13.84
N VAL A 107 9.79 19.23 13.88
CA VAL A 107 8.44 19.31 13.31
C VAL A 107 8.56 19.33 11.78
N VAL A 108 9.05 18.25 11.20
CA VAL A 108 8.86 17.92 9.78
C VAL A 108 7.59 17.05 9.65
N CYS A 109 6.77 17.04 10.65
CA CYS A 109 5.37 16.67 10.50
C CYS A 109 4.69 17.83 9.77
N GLN A 110 4.59 17.72 8.44
CA GLN A 110 3.66 18.53 7.66
C GLN A 110 2.38 18.71 8.46
N LYS A 111 1.91 19.96 8.60
CA LYS A 111 0.66 20.30 9.28
C LYS A 111 -0.36 19.22 8.99
N LYS A 112 -0.85 18.52 10.02
CA LYS A 112 -1.82 17.43 9.88
C LYS A 112 -2.94 17.94 9.01
N HIS A 113 -3.04 17.44 7.78
CA HIS A 113 -4.16 17.81 6.93
C HIS A 113 -5.43 17.30 7.63
N PRO A 114 -6.44 18.14 7.89
CA PRO A 114 -7.61 17.77 8.71
C PRO A 114 -8.34 16.51 8.22
N SER A 115 -8.26 16.23 6.91
CA SER A 115 -8.89 15.04 6.29
C SER A 115 -8.02 13.78 6.34
N ALA A 116 -6.78 13.86 6.80
CA ALA A 116 -5.86 12.74 6.86
C ALA A 116 -5.93 12.02 8.21
N LYS A 117 -7.12 11.62 8.65
CA LYS A 117 -7.25 10.61 9.68
C LYS A 117 -6.52 9.36 9.19
N ASN A 118 -5.66 8.79 10.05
CA ASN A 118 -4.94 7.56 9.72
C ASN A 118 -5.95 6.43 9.45
N LYS A 119 -6.21 6.15 8.17
CA LYS A 119 -7.17 5.14 7.72
C LYS A 119 -6.52 3.77 7.53
N ARG A 120 -5.54 3.43 8.35
CA ARG A 120 -4.82 2.15 8.30
C ARG A 120 -5.75 0.93 8.32
N TRP A 121 -6.84 1.00 9.07
CA TRP A 121 -7.84 -0.06 9.14
C TRP A 121 -8.42 -0.47 7.78
N VAL A 122 -8.34 0.40 6.76
CA VAL A 122 -8.86 0.11 5.42
C VAL A 122 -8.09 -1.02 4.75
N VAL A 123 -6.74 -0.97 4.78
CA VAL A 123 -5.91 -2.04 4.21
C VAL A 123 -6.00 -3.32 5.04
N GLU A 124 -6.15 -3.20 6.36
CA GLU A 124 -6.35 -4.34 7.25
C GLU A 124 -7.67 -5.07 6.92
N ARG A 125 -8.74 -4.33 6.65
CA ARG A 125 -10.02 -4.86 6.19
C ARG A 125 -9.87 -5.59 4.84
N THR A 126 -9.16 -5.02 3.89
CA THR A 126 -8.91 -5.66 2.59
C THR A 126 -8.12 -6.95 2.75
N ASN A 127 -7.10 -6.95 3.60
CA ASN A 127 -6.36 -8.17 3.94
C ASN A 127 -7.27 -9.24 4.58
N SER A 128 -8.21 -8.84 5.43
CA SER A 128 -9.21 -9.76 6.00
C SER A 128 -10.08 -10.39 4.92
N TRP A 129 -10.50 -9.63 3.90
CA TRP A 129 -11.25 -10.18 2.76
C TRP A 129 -10.44 -11.21 1.96
N HIS A 130 -9.16 -10.94 1.70
CA HIS A 130 -8.27 -11.92 1.06
C HIS A 130 -8.14 -13.20 1.90
N ASN A 131 -8.04 -13.08 3.22
CA ASN A 131 -7.85 -14.21 4.13
C ASN A 131 -9.09 -15.13 4.23
N ARG A 132 -10.26 -14.67 3.80
CA ARG A 132 -11.45 -15.54 3.66
C ARG A 132 -11.28 -16.63 2.59
N LEU A 133 -10.36 -16.44 1.66
CA LEU A 133 -10.00 -17.44 0.66
C LEU A 133 -8.89 -18.34 1.24
N ARG A 134 -9.23 -19.58 1.60
CA ARG A 134 -8.31 -20.53 2.27
C ARG A 134 -6.96 -20.67 1.57
N LYS A 135 -6.95 -20.74 0.23
CA LYS A 135 -5.71 -20.83 -0.58
C LYS A 135 -4.81 -19.59 -0.50
N LEU A 136 -5.35 -18.44 -0.07
CA LEU A 136 -4.57 -17.23 0.17
C LEU A 136 -4.16 -17.08 1.63
N PHE A 137 -4.96 -17.58 2.55
CA PHE A 137 -4.63 -17.57 3.97
C PHE A 137 -3.41 -18.45 4.26
N THR A 138 -3.43 -19.68 3.74
CA THR A 138 -2.28 -20.60 3.75
C THR A 138 -1.79 -20.79 2.33
N ARG A 139 -0.52 -20.45 2.07
CA ARG A 139 0.06 -20.59 0.75
C ARG A 139 0.41 -22.05 0.47
N TYR A 140 -0.33 -22.67 -0.42
CA TYR A 140 -0.03 -24.01 -0.97
C TYR A 140 0.77 -23.95 -2.28
N GLU A 141 0.65 -22.84 -3.01
CA GLU A 141 1.28 -22.67 -4.32
C GLU A 141 2.79 -22.54 -4.20
N LYS A 142 3.53 -23.50 -4.82
CA LYS A 142 5.00 -23.48 -4.89
C LYS A 142 5.48 -22.36 -5.81
N LYS A 143 4.87 -22.21 -7.00
CA LYS A 143 5.21 -21.19 -8.00
C LYS A 143 4.69 -19.83 -7.58
N VAL A 144 5.57 -18.82 -7.58
CA VAL A 144 5.22 -17.44 -7.19
C VAL A 144 4.16 -16.84 -8.10
N GLY A 145 4.28 -17.10 -9.42
CA GLY A 145 3.31 -16.61 -10.39
C GLY A 145 1.91 -17.13 -10.16
N ASN A 146 1.75 -18.42 -9.83
CA ASN A 146 0.44 -19.00 -9.51
C ASN A 146 -0.16 -18.36 -8.26
N TYR A 147 0.65 -18.15 -7.22
CA TYR A 147 0.20 -17.49 -6.02
C TYR A 147 -0.20 -16.02 -6.28
N LEU A 148 0.58 -15.30 -7.08
CA LEU A 148 0.22 -13.93 -7.51
C LEU A 148 -1.10 -13.93 -8.29
N GLY A 149 -1.30 -14.88 -9.21
CA GLY A 149 -2.56 -15.02 -9.95
C GLY A 149 -3.76 -15.24 -9.04
N LEU A 150 -3.63 -16.06 -7.98
CA LEU A 150 -4.69 -16.24 -6.98
C LEU A 150 -4.97 -14.95 -6.21
N VAL A 151 -3.94 -14.17 -5.85
CA VAL A 151 -4.13 -12.87 -5.18
C VAL A 151 -4.81 -11.87 -6.11
N GLN A 152 -4.44 -11.83 -7.39
CA GLN A 152 -5.08 -10.98 -8.39
C GLN A 152 -6.54 -11.36 -8.62
N LEU A 153 -6.86 -12.65 -8.70
CA LEU A 153 -8.24 -13.14 -8.76
C LEU A 153 -9.05 -12.70 -7.54
N SER A 154 -8.48 -12.79 -6.34
CA SER A 154 -9.10 -12.28 -5.12
C SER A 154 -9.34 -10.78 -5.18
N CYS A 155 -8.41 -9.99 -5.71
CA CYS A 155 -8.61 -8.56 -5.96
C CYS A 155 -9.80 -8.31 -6.89
N SER A 156 -9.90 -9.07 -7.97
CA SER A 156 -11.02 -8.97 -8.93
C SER A 156 -12.37 -9.28 -8.27
N ILE A 157 -12.44 -10.28 -7.40
CA ILE A 157 -13.66 -10.61 -6.63
C ILE A 157 -14.03 -9.46 -5.68
N ILE A 158 -13.06 -8.85 -5.01
CA ILE A 158 -13.30 -7.70 -4.11
C ILE A 158 -13.83 -6.51 -4.91
N ILE A 159 -13.22 -6.21 -6.05
CA ILE A 159 -13.63 -5.13 -6.95
C ILE A 159 -15.06 -5.37 -7.44
N TYR A 160 -15.33 -6.58 -7.95
CA TYR A 160 -16.66 -6.96 -8.44
C TYR A 160 -17.72 -6.74 -7.36
N ARG A 161 -17.50 -7.28 -6.16
CA ARG A 161 -18.46 -7.15 -5.04
C ARG A 161 -18.70 -5.70 -4.64
N LYS A 162 -17.67 -4.84 -4.71
CA LYS A 162 -17.75 -3.44 -4.26
C LYS A 162 -18.30 -2.50 -5.31
N ILE A 163 -18.14 -2.79 -6.58
CA ILE A 163 -18.54 -1.91 -7.68
C ILE A 163 -19.84 -2.37 -8.31
N ILE A 164 -20.03 -3.68 -8.44
CA ILE A 164 -21.18 -4.26 -9.17
C ILE A 164 -22.32 -4.62 -8.22
N LEU A 165 -22.01 -5.21 -7.05
CA LEU A 165 -23.03 -5.65 -6.10
C LEU A 165 -23.33 -4.63 -4.98
N GLY A 166 -22.54 -3.53 -4.86
CA GLY A 166 -22.75 -2.48 -3.86
C GLY A 166 -22.08 -2.79 -2.54
#